data_0c004d592933da54d9303720e2640b24
#
_entry.id   0c004d592933da54d9303720e2640b24
#
_cell.length_a   1.000
_cell.length_b   1.000
_cell.length_c   1.000
_cell.angle_alpha   90.00
_cell.angle_beta   90.00
_cell.angle_gamma   90.00
#
_symmetry.space_group_name_H-M   'P 1'
#
loop_
_entity.id
_entity.type
_entity.pdbx_description
1 polymer ?
#
loop_
_entity_poly.entity_id
_entity_poly.type
_entity_poly.pdbx_seq_one_letter_code
_entity_poly.pdbx_strand_id
1 'polypeptide(L)'
;MYGVCFRYVCHREIAQDLLHDGFITVFSKIGDFRGEGSLEGWIRRIFVNTALGYLRKKNVLQGSEQIDALRQVEGTEASAVERMETAELLRCIGKLPDGYRAVLNLFSVEGYSHREIAEMLGVSEGTSRSQYLRAKGCLLKILKEEEVI
;
A
#
# COMPACT_ATOMS: atom_id res chain seq x y z
N MET A 1 -13.79 1.58 -4.93
CA MET A 1 -13.01 2.32 -3.90
C MET A 1 -12.86 1.57 -2.58
N TYR A 2 -13.83 0.77 -2.14
CA TYR A 2 -13.67 -0.06 -0.93
C TYR A 2 -12.39 -0.93 -0.98
N GLY A 3 -12.14 -1.62 -2.10
CA GLY A 3 -10.93 -2.43 -2.27
C GLY A 3 -9.63 -1.63 -2.21
N VAL A 4 -9.65 -0.37 -2.61
CA VAL A 4 -8.50 0.54 -2.45
C VAL A 4 -8.23 0.76 -0.97
N CYS A 5 -9.23 1.15 -0.18
CA CYS A 5 -9.08 1.35 1.26
C CYS A 5 -8.65 0.06 1.96
N PHE A 6 -9.29 -1.06 1.64
CA PHE A 6 -9.02 -2.35 2.28
C PHE A 6 -7.57 -2.81 2.08
N ARG A 7 -6.99 -2.61 0.90
CA ARG A 7 -5.58 -2.99 0.65
C ARG A 7 -4.58 -2.30 1.58
N TYR A 8 -4.89 -1.11 2.07
CA TYR A 8 -4.00 -0.38 2.99
C TYR A 8 -4.18 -0.76 4.45
N VAL A 9 -5.41 -1.01 4.88
CA VAL A 9 -5.71 -1.22 6.31
C VAL A 9 -5.99 -2.67 6.67
N CYS A 10 -6.39 -3.50 5.73
CA CYS A 10 -6.74 -4.93 5.91
C CYS A 10 -7.70 -5.20 7.07
N HIS A 11 -8.58 -4.25 7.34
CA HIS A 11 -9.59 -4.33 8.38
C HIS A 11 -10.91 -3.80 7.84
N ARG A 12 -11.96 -4.64 7.89
CA ARG A 12 -13.24 -4.36 7.23
C ARG A 12 -13.90 -3.08 7.72
N GLU A 13 -14.02 -2.91 9.02
CA GLU A 13 -14.70 -1.75 9.61
C GLU A 13 -13.94 -0.46 9.33
N ILE A 14 -12.62 -0.49 9.45
CA ILE A 14 -11.77 0.67 9.15
C ILE A 14 -11.86 1.01 7.66
N ALA A 15 -11.84 0.02 6.78
CA ALA A 15 -11.99 0.25 5.34
C ALA A 15 -13.34 0.87 4.99
N GLN A 16 -14.42 0.49 5.68
CA GLN A 16 -15.74 1.10 5.53
C GLN A 16 -15.77 2.55 6.01
N ASP A 17 -15.13 2.86 7.13
CA ASP A 17 -15.01 4.23 7.63
C ASP A 17 -14.20 5.10 6.68
N LEU A 18 -13.09 4.58 6.15
CA LEU A 18 -12.28 5.28 5.15
C LEU A 18 -13.04 5.50 3.83
N LEU A 19 -13.86 4.53 3.43
CA LEU A 19 -14.73 4.67 2.27
C LEU A 19 -15.70 5.84 2.43
N HIS A 20 -16.32 5.94 3.60
CA HIS A 20 -17.23 7.03 3.95
C HIS A 20 -16.51 8.39 3.94
N ASP A 21 -15.39 8.49 4.65
CA ASP A 21 -14.56 9.70 4.71
C ASP A 21 -14.07 10.13 3.31
N GLY A 22 -13.65 9.16 2.50
CA GLY A 22 -13.22 9.39 1.14
C GLY A 22 -14.31 9.98 0.26
N PHE A 23 -15.55 9.48 0.33
CA PHE A 23 -16.68 10.04 -0.41
C PHE A 23 -17.06 11.42 0.09
N ILE A 24 -17.03 11.69 1.38
CA ILE A 24 -17.23 13.05 1.91
C ILE A 24 -16.21 14.00 1.29
N THR A 25 -14.94 13.62 1.22
CA THR A 25 -13.89 14.41 0.60
C THR A 25 -14.11 14.60 -0.90
N VAL A 26 -14.51 13.54 -1.63
CA VAL A 26 -14.82 13.63 -3.06
C VAL A 26 -15.91 14.64 -3.30
N PHE A 27 -17.03 14.56 -2.59
CA PHE A 27 -18.16 15.49 -2.79
C PHE A 27 -17.83 16.93 -2.40
N SER A 28 -17.02 17.14 -1.38
CA SER A 28 -16.59 18.49 -0.98
C SER A 28 -15.61 19.12 -1.98
N LYS A 29 -14.86 18.31 -2.72
CA LYS A 29 -13.81 18.77 -3.65
C LYS A 29 -14.12 18.55 -5.13
N ILE A 30 -15.29 18.04 -5.45
CA ILE A 30 -15.65 17.74 -6.86
C ILE A 30 -15.58 18.99 -7.77
N GLY A 31 -15.84 20.16 -7.21
CA GLY A 31 -15.71 21.43 -7.93
C GLY A 31 -14.25 21.79 -8.27
N ASP A 32 -13.27 21.21 -7.60
CA ASP A 32 -11.85 21.45 -7.85
C ASP A 32 -11.28 20.56 -8.98
N PHE A 33 -12.05 19.56 -9.42
CA PHE A 33 -11.65 18.73 -10.53
C PHE A 33 -11.67 19.52 -11.85
N ARG A 34 -10.51 19.69 -12.47
CA ARG A 34 -10.32 20.52 -13.67
C ARG A 34 -10.69 19.85 -14.99
N GLY A 35 -11.12 18.58 -14.98
CA GLY A 35 -11.35 17.81 -16.20
C GLY A 35 -10.06 17.37 -16.91
N GLU A 36 -8.91 17.57 -16.29
CA GLU A 36 -7.62 17.08 -16.78
C GLU A 36 -7.38 15.64 -16.27
N GLY A 37 -7.24 14.71 -17.20
CA GLY A 37 -7.06 13.30 -16.87
C GLY A 37 -8.36 12.59 -16.48
N SER A 38 -8.22 11.41 -15.85
CA SER A 38 -9.34 10.55 -15.48
C SER A 38 -9.97 11.00 -14.17
N LEU A 39 -11.30 11.16 -14.16
CA LEU A 39 -12.08 11.39 -12.93
C LEU A 39 -11.89 10.23 -11.95
N GLU A 40 -11.86 8.99 -12.44
CA GLU A 40 -11.62 7.80 -11.61
C GLU A 40 -10.23 7.87 -10.94
N GLY A 41 -9.18 8.26 -11.67
CA GLY A 41 -7.84 8.44 -11.13
C GLY A 41 -7.78 9.53 -10.07
N TRP A 42 -8.49 10.64 -10.29
CA TRP A 42 -8.60 11.73 -9.32
C TRP A 42 -9.29 11.28 -8.02
N ILE A 43 -10.42 10.56 -8.14
CA ILE A 43 -11.14 9.98 -7.01
C ILE A 43 -10.26 8.96 -6.29
N ARG A 44 -9.60 8.05 -7.02
CA ARG A 44 -8.71 7.03 -6.47
C ARG A 44 -7.59 7.65 -5.62
N ARG A 45 -6.99 8.74 -6.09
CA ARG A 45 -5.96 9.47 -5.35
C ARG A 45 -6.47 10.01 -4.02
N ILE A 46 -7.71 10.49 -3.98
CA ILE A 46 -8.35 10.94 -2.74
C ILE A 46 -8.47 9.79 -1.74
N PHE A 47 -8.90 8.61 -2.18
CA PHE A 47 -9.02 7.43 -1.31
C PHE A 47 -7.67 6.91 -0.82
N VAL A 48 -6.65 6.88 -1.68
CA VAL A 48 -5.29 6.54 -1.30
C VAL A 48 -4.79 7.51 -0.21
N ASN A 49 -4.94 8.81 -0.43
CA ASN A 49 -4.53 9.83 0.55
C ASN A 49 -5.32 9.71 1.86
N THR A 50 -6.59 9.37 1.82
CA THR A 50 -7.43 9.14 3.01
C THR A 50 -6.87 7.95 3.82
N ALA A 51 -6.55 6.85 3.16
CA ALA A 51 -5.97 5.67 3.80
C ALA A 51 -4.58 5.97 4.41
N LEU A 52 -3.72 6.67 3.66
CA LEU A 52 -2.39 7.08 4.16
C LEU A 52 -2.51 8.05 5.35
N GLY A 53 -3.47 8.96 5.32
CA GLY A 53 -3.76 9.87 6.44
C GLY A 53 -4.14 9.12 7.71
N TYR A 54 -4.95 8.08 7.59
CA TYR A 54 -5.30 7.18 8.69
C TYR A 54 -4.05 6.48 9.27
N LEU A 55 -3.21 5.90 8.40
CA LEU A 55 -1.98 5.22 8.82
C LEU A 55 -0.99 6.18 9.49
N ARG A 56 -0.88 7.44 9.04
CA ARG A 56 -0.06 8.46 9.71
C ARG A 56 -0.54 8.78 11.11
N LYS A 57 -1.84 8.91 11.32
CA LYS A 57 -2.43 9.15 12.66
C LYS A 57 -2.11 8.04 13.65
N LYS A 58 -1.93 6.81 13.16
CA LYS A 58 -1.50 5.66 13.97
C LYS A 58 0.00 5.62 14.24
N ASN A 59 0.81 6.56 13.71
CA ASN A 59 2.27 6.54 13.74
C ASN A 59 2.91 5.26 13.14
N VAL A 60 2.19 4.54 12.31
CA VAL A 60 2.61 3.24 11.80
C VAL A 60 3.61 3.36 10.65
N LEU A 61 3.56 4.45 9.87
CA LEU A 61 4.44 4.66 8.72
C LEU A 61 5.88 5.03 9.12
N GLN A 62 6.07 5.60 10.29
CA GLN A 62 7.37 6.00 10.83
C GLN A 62 8.01 4.96 11.75
N GLY A 63 7.23 3.99 12.25
CA GLY A 63 7.64 3.01 13.24
C GLY A 63 8.17 1.69 12.68
N SER A 64 8.40 1.58 11.38
CA SER A 64 8.87 0.34 10.73
C SER A 64 10.36 0.01 10.98
N GLU A 65 11.01 0.74 11.86
CA GLU A 65 12.42 0.48 12.24
C GLU A 65 12.59 -0.73 13.18
N GLN A 66 11.53 -1.34 13.68
CA GLN A 66 11.64 -2.38 14.72
C GLN A 66 11.57 -3.83 14.23
N ILE A 67 11.63 -4.08 12.93
CA ILE A 67 11.78 -5.47 12.45
C ILE A 67 13.10 -5.61 11.70
N ASP A 68 14.16 -5.55 12.46
CA ASP A 68 15.56 -5.79 12.02
C ASP A 68 15.91 -7.28 11.86
N ALA A 69 14.99 -8.10 11.40
CA ALA A 69 15.21 -9.54 11.33
C ALA A 69 15.09 -10.16 9.92
N LEU A 70 15.03 -9.36 8.86
CA LEU A 70 14.96 -9.93 7.52
C LEU A 70 16.18 -9.54 6.70
N ARG A 71 17.23 -10.35 6.82
CA ARG A 71 18.36 -10.41 5.88
C ARG A 71 17.83 -10.55 4.45
N GLN A 72 18.50 -9.83 3.54
CA GLN A 72 18.35 -9.91 2.09
C GLN A 72 17.97 -11.31 1.61
N VAL A 73 16.77 -11.42 1.06
CA VAL A 73 16.44 -12.52 0.18
C VAL A 73 16.65 -12.01 -1.24
N GLU A 74 17.84 -12.25 -1.76
CA GLU A 74 18.07 -12.20 -3.20
C GLU A 74 17.32 -13.40 -3.80
N GLY A 75 16.27 -13.13 -4.54
CA GLY A 75 15.51 -14.18 -5.22
C GLY A 75 14.66 -13.60 -6.35
N THR A 76 15.09 -13.83 -7.57
CA THR A 76 14.30 -13.70 -8.78
C THR A 76 13.25 -14.81 -8.84
N GLU A 77 12.15 -14.68 -8.11
CA GLU A 77 11.02 -15.62 -8.19
C GLU A 77 9.76 -14.95 -8.75
N ALA A 78 9.92 -14.07 -9.75
CA ALA A 78 8.80 -13.43 -10.42
C ALA A 78 7.80 -14.41 -11.05
N SER A 79 8.27 -15.59 -11.48
CA SER A 79 7.44 -16.58 -12.17
C SER A 79 6.49 -17.36 -11.25
N ALA A 80 6.78 -17.43 -9.95
CA ALA A 80 5.92 -18.14 -9.00
C ALA A 80 4.67 -17.33 -8.64
N VAL A 81 4.80 -16.00 -8.57
CA VAL A 81 3.70 -15.07 -8.24
C VAL A 81 2.65 -15.02 -9.37
N GLU A 82 3.04 -15.25 -10.61
CA GLU A 82 2.12 -15.26 -11.77
C GLU A 82 1.08 -16.39 -11.72
N ARG A 83 1.33 -17.44 -10.94
CA ARG A 83 0.44 -18.62 -10.83
C ARG A 83 -0.50 -18.58 -9.63
N MET A 84 -0.37 -17.55 -8.78
CA MET A 84 -1.19 -17.43 -7.57
C MET A 84 -2.57 -16.88 -7.90
N GLU A 85 -3.58 -17.37 -7.18
CA GLU A 85 -4.87 -16.71 -7.17
C GLU A 85 -4.75 -15.31 -6.51
N THR A 86 -5.36 -14.32 -7.12
CA THR A 86 -5.30 -12.92 -6.66
C THR A 86 -5.74 -12.76 -5.20
N ALA A 87 -6.75 -13.52 -4.77
CA ALA A 87 -7.25 -13.49 -3.40
C ALA A 87 -6.20 -13.96 -2.38
N GLU A 88 -5.43 -14.98 -2.73
CA GLU A 88 -4.38 -15.55 -1.89
C GLU A 88 -3.20 -14.58 -1.74
N LEU A 89 -2.78 -13.97 -2.83
CA LEU A 89 -1.76 -12.92 -2.82
C LEU A 89 -2.19 -11.74 -1.94
N LEU A 90 -3.42 -11.25 -2.07
CA LEU A 90 -3.97 -10.16 -1.26
C LEU A 90 -4.00 -10.53 0.23
N ARG A 91 -4.32 -11.78 0.57
CA ARG A 91 -4.27 -12.28 1.95
C ARG A 91 -2.85 -12.23 2.52
N CYS A 92 -1.86 -12.65 1.75
CA CYS A 92 -0.45 -12.58 2.16
C CYS A 92 0.05 -11.14 2.29
N ILE A 93 -0.32 -10.26 1.37
CA ILE A 93 -0.03 -8.81 1.46
C ILE A 93 -0.65 -8.22 2.74
N GLY A 94 -1.84 -8.67 3.12
CA GLY A 94 -2.50 -8.26 4.37
C GLY A 94 -1.71 -8.56 5.63
N LYS A 95 -0.82 -9.54 5.62
CA LYS A 95 0.05 -9.91 6.75
C LYS A 95 1.31 -9.05 6.87
N LEU A 96 1.61 -8.23 5.87
CA LEU A 96 2.73 -7.31 5.94
C LEU A 96 2.50 -6.23 7.01
N PRO A 97 3.56 -5.75 7.69
CA PRO A 97 3.51 -4.53 8.46
C PRO A 97 2.94 -3.36 7.64
N ASP A 98 2.18 -2.49 8.28
CA ASP A 98 1.45 -1.42 7.59
C ASP A 98 2.34 -0.53 6.71
N GLY A 99 3.53 -0.16 7.18
CA GLY A 99 4.47 0.65 6.40
C GLY A 99 4.98 -0.06 5.14
N TYR A 100 5.30 -1.34 5.24
CA TYR A 100 5.73 -2.15 4.09
C TYR A 100 4.59 -2.37 3.11
N ARG A 101 3.40 -2.66 3.62
CA ARG A 101 2.19 -2.83 2.80
C ARG A 101 1.85 -1.54 2.05
N ALA A 102 1.95 -0.38 2.70
CA ALA A 102 1.70 0.91 2.06
C ALA A 102 2.67 1.16 0.89
N VAL A 103 3.98 1.00 1.10
CA VAL A 103 4.98 1.20 0.03
C VAL A 103 4.78 0.19 -1.11
N LEU A 104 4.51 -1.07 -0.80
CA LEU A 104 4.26 -2.10 -1.81
C LEU A 104 3.04 -1.75 -2.66
N ASN A 105 1.94 -1.33 -2.05
CA ASN A 105 0.74 -0.93 -2.77
C ASN A 105 0.96 0.32 -3.63
N LEU A 106 1.62 1.34 -3.09
CA LEU A 106 1.88 2.59 -3.81
C LEU A 106 2.74 2.36 -5.04
N PHE A 107 3.79 1.56 -4.93
CA PHE A 107 4.70 1.30 -6.04
C PHE A 107 4.13 0.27 -7.03
N SER A 108 3.73 -0.92 -6.56
CA SER A 108 3.37 -2.05 -7.43
C SER A 108 1.94 -2.01 -7.94
N VAL A 109 1.01 -1.43 -7.19
CA VAL A 109 -0.42 -1.40 -7.55
C VAL A 109 -0.82 -0.04 -8.12
N GLU A 110 -0.46 1.05 -7.44
CA GLU A 110 -0.83 2.41 -7.86
C GLU A 110 0.13 2.99 -8.89
N GLY A 111 1.35 2.48 -9.01
CA GLY A 111 2.32 2.90 -10.01
C GLY A 111 3.06 4.20 -9.69
N TYR A 112 3.08 4.64 -8.44
CA TYR A 112 3.87 5.81 -8.03
C TYR A 112 5.37 5.52 -8.06
N SER A 113 6.16 6.52 -8.44
CA SER A 113 7.62 6.47 -8.32
C SER A 113 8.06 6.55 -6.85
N HIS A 114 9.27 6.10 -6.54
CA HIS A 114 9.82 6.23 -5.19
C HIS A 114 9.93 7.69 -4.73
N ARG A 115 10.14 8.61 -5.66
CA ARG A 115 10.14 10.05 -5.38
C ARG A 115 8.76 10.54 -4.92
N GLU A 116 7.71 10.16 -5.65
CA GLU A 116 6.33 10.48 -5.28
C GLU A 116 5.93 9.83 -3.96
N ILE A 117 6.31 8.56 -3.74
CA ILE A 117 6.05 7.83 -2.49
C ILE A 117 6.75 8.52 -1.32
N ALA A 118 8.00 8.96 -1.50
CA ALA A 118 8.75 9.69 -0.49
C ALA A 118 8.01 10.96 -0.05
N GLU A 119 7.49 11.73 -1.00
CA GLU A 119 6.68 12.92 -0.73
C GLU A 119 5.37 12.56 -0.01
N MET A 120 4.67 11.50 -0.44
CA MET A 120 3.40 11.06 0.14
C MET A 120 3.56 10.53 1.57
N LEU A 121 4.66 9.86 1.88
CA LEU A 121 4.91 9.25 3.19
C LEU A 121 5.75 10.14 4.13
N GLY A 122 6.33 11.23 3.63
CA GLY A 122 7.21 12.09 4.40
C GLY A 122 8.55 11.44 4.75
N VAL A 123 9.09 10.62 3.86
CA VAL A 123 10.37 9.93 3.98
C VAL A 123 11.31 10.29 2.84
N SER A 124 12.58 9.89 2.91
CA SER A 124 13.51 10.05 1.79
C SER A 124 13.21 9.04 0.66
N GLU A 125 13.64 9.35 -0.55
CA GLU A 125 13.53 8.45 -1.69
C GLU A 125 14.29 7.14 -1.45
N GLY A 126 15.48 7.21 -0.82
CA GLY A 126 16.26 6.05 -0.41
C GLY A 126 15.51 5.18 0.61
N THR A 127 14.82 5.78 1.56
CA THR A 127 13.96 5.07 2.51
C THR A 127 12.80 4.36 1.81
N SER A 128 12.16 5.02 0.86
CA SER A 128 11.10 4.38 0.05
C SER A 128 11.62 3.13 -0.69
N ARG A 129 12.79 3.22 -1.32
CA ARG A 129 13.41 2.07 -2.00
C ARG A 129 13.75 0.94 -1.03
N SER A 130 14.36 1.25 0.11
CA SER A 130 14.74 0.23 1.09
C SER A 130 13.52 -0.43 1.73
N GLN A 131 12.47 0.31 2.03
CA GLN A 131 11.20 -0.24 2.53
C GLN A 131 10.52 -1.14 1.49
N TYR A 132 10.55 -0.77 0.23
CA TYR A 132 10.02 -1.61 -0.85
C TYR A 132 10.76 -2.95 -0.96
N LEU A 133 12.08 -2.94 -0.91
CA LEU A 133 12.91 -4.16 -0.93
C LEU A 133 12.61 -5.05 0.29
N ARG A 134 12.50 -4.46 1.47
CA ARG A 134 12.13 -5.18 2.71
C ARG A 134 10.71 -5.75 2.63
N ALA A 135 9.77 -4.99 2.07
CA ALA A 135 8.40 -5.44 1.85
C ALA A 135 8.35 -6.67 0.94
N LYS A 136 9.11 -6.66 -0.16
CA LYS A 136 9.23 -7.81 -1.07
C LYS A 136 9.83 -9.03 -0.36
N GLY A 137 10.91 -8.86 0.38
CA GLY A 137 11.52 -9.94 1.15
C GLY A 137 10.59 -10.53 2.20
N CYS A 138 9.87 -9.69 2.91
CA CYS A 138 8.87 -10.11 3.89
C CYS A 138 7.71 -10.87 3.24
N LEU A 139 7.21 -10.38 2.11
CA LEU A 139 6.15 -11.05 1.36
C LEU A 139 6.58 -12.44 0.87
N LEU A 140 7.79 -12.56 0.30
CA LEU A 140 8.33 -13.85 -0.15
C LEU A 140 8.46 -14.85 1.01
N LYS A 141 8.85 -14.38 2.20
CA LYS A 141 8.90 -15.22 3.39
C LYS A 141 7.51 -15.74 3.77
N ILE A 142 6.52 -14.85 3.82
CA ILE A 142 5.13 -15.22 4.11
C ILE A 142 4.61 -16.23 3.10
N LEU A 143 4.86 -16.03 1.81
CA LEU A 143 4.43 -16.92 0.75
C LEU A 143 5.04 -18.33 0.87
N LYS A 144 6.30 -18.43 1.29
CA LYS A 144 6.97 -19.71 1.55
C LYS A 144 6.43 -20.41 2.79
N GLU A 145 6.23 -19.66 3.88
CA GLU A 145 5.68 -20.19 5.13
C GLU A 145 4.23 -20.70 4.97
N GLU A 146 3.48 -20.13 4.05
CA GLU A 146 2.10 -20.54 3.76
C GLU A 146 2.00 -21.60 2.66
N GLU A 147 3.14 -22.12 2.20
CA GLU A 147 3.21 -23.13 1.13
C GLU A 147 2.53 -22.69 -0.18
N VAL A 148 2.48 -21.40 -0.44
CA VAL A 148 1.86 -20.83 -1.65
C VAL A 148 2.82 -20.90 -2.84
N ILE A 149 4.12 -20.83 -2.57
CA ILE A 149 5.18 -20.94 -3.58
C ILE A 149 6.25 -21.94 -3.16
#